data_e7ec81fe6c53de5a67fb2fc00c131992
#
_entry.id   e7ec81fe6c53de5a67fb2fc00c131992
#
_cell.length_a   1.000
_cell.length_b   1.000
_cell.length_c   1.000
_cell.angle_alpha   90.00
_cell.angle_beta   90.00
_cell.angle_gamma   90.00
#
_symmetry.space_group_name_H-M   'P 1'
#
loop_
_entity.id
_entity.type
_entity.pdbx_description
1 polymer ?
#
loop_
_entity_poly.entity_id
_entity_poly.type
_entity_poly.pdbx_seq_one_letter_code
_entity_poly.pdbx_strand_id
1 'polypeptide(L)'
;MRQNTRTRIQLSFTEIFYNCCFASANFLSVFLQSLGIGAGQIGLITALTNGMNIVSQPFWGAVSDRIRSVRRSFILCIGLSGICALGIPLLSRQGNATLLPMTALLVFLYFFIMPANMLVEMWLVRVNANPRLQISYGSVRIWASIGFALMNLAYVPLLRRLPVRSIYYFYAAFALCAALAALSVPEGAEACAHRDAPRMRFRDMQFRRILTYGVVSYLVFEILFQIPFGWSNSYTVYILNEFGLASTSFGAFTFLSGVFEVPMLLLCRRLIRRRGLATMLVASSMLFVAQYALYAFGHGLPVLAVCQVFKGFAYAIYVTCRHQYIYEIAPRGLEGSTQAVVNAAYAGVNILSAALGGYLLQAIGVRSFFALNAGIQLLAGLFLLGSRRIADGR
;
A
#
# COMPACT_ATOMS: atom_id res chain seq x y z
N MET A 1 -35.06 7.84 -1.34
CA MET A 1 -34.03 8.72 -0.74
C MET A 1 -33.49 8.20 0.61
N ARG A 2 -34.31 7.93 1.61
CA ARG A 2 -33.82 7.50 2.97
C ARG A 2 -32.97 6.19 2.94
N GLN A 3 -33.30 5.20 2.13
CA GLN A 3 -32.56 3.93 2.03
C GLN A 3 -31.15 4.12 1.44
N ASN A 4 -31.02 4.95 0.41
CA ASN A 4 -29.71 5.24 -0.22
C ASN A 4 -28.76 5.96 0.73
N THR A 5 -29.29 6.90 1.53
CA THR A 5 -28.48 7.62 2.55
C THR A 5 -28.03 6.65 3.64
N ARG A 6 -28.90 5.76 4.12
CA ARG A 6 -28.55 4.76 5.13
C ARG A 6 -27.46 3.80 4.63
N THR A 7 -27.62 3.24 3.44
CA THR A 7 -26.62 2.33 2.84
C THR A 7 -25.29 3.05 2.61
N ARG A 8 -25.29 4.32 2.17
CA ARG A 8 -24.09 5.13 2.03
C ARG A 8 -23.35 5.29 3.36
N ILE A 9 -24.07 5.61 4.45
CA ILE A 9 -23.50 5.76 5.78
C ILE A 9 -22.90 4.44 6.27
N GLN A 10 -23.59 3.32 6.09
CA GLN A 10 -23.13 1.99 6.49
C GLN A 10 -21.83 1.60 5.75
N LEU A 11 -21.76 1.85 4.44
CA LEU A 11 -20.55 1.63 3.64
C LEU A 11 -19.41 2.57 4.07
N SER A 12 -19.71 3.84 4.38
CA SER A 12 -18.71 4.79 4.89
C SER A 12 -18.11 4.32 6.22
N PHE A 13 -18.93 3.81 7.15
CA PHE A 13 -18.42 3.22 8.38
C PHE A 13 -17.59 1.95 8.14
N THR A 14 -18.00 1.10 7.21
CA THR A 14 -17.19 -0.07 6.81
C THR A 14 -15.80 0.36 6.32
N GLU A 15 -15.74 1.39 5.48
CA GLU A 15 -14.47 1.95 4.97
C GLU A 15 -13.61 2.56 6.08
N ILE A 16 -14.20 3.35 6.97
CA ILE A 16 -13.47 3.95 8.10
C ILE A 16 -12.83 2.85 8.94
N PHE A 17 -13.61 1.90 9.42
CA PHE A 17 -13.12 0.86 10.34
C PHE A 17 -12.13 -0.09 9.66
N TYR A 18 -12.37 -0.46 8.41
CA TYR A 18 -11.40 -1.24 7.63
C TYR A 18 -10.06 -0.49 7.51
N ASN A 19 -10.08 0.79 7.18
CA ASN A 19 -8.86 1.57 7.02
C ASN A 19 -8.17 1.90 8.37
N CYS A 20 -8.89 1.89 9.48
CA CYS A 20 -8.28 1.87 10.81
C CYS A 20 -7.50 0.57 11.07
N CYS A 21 -8.01 -0.59 10.62
CA CYS A 21 -7.26 -1.86 10.66
C CYS A 21 -6.01 -1.77 9.78
N PHE A 22 -6.15 -1.24 8.56
CA PHE A 22 -5.03 -1.10 7.62
C PHE A 22 -3.95 -0.15 8.15
N ALA A 23 -4.34 0.97 8.80
CA ALA A 23 -3.42 1.86 9.51
C ALA A 23 -2.66 1.11 10.61
N SER A 24 -3.34 0.24 11.37
CA SER A 24 -2.72 -0.58 12.41
C SER A 24 -1.68 -1.55 11.84
N ALA A 25 -2.00 -2.20 10.70
CA ALA A 25 -1.09 -3.12 10.02
C ALA A 25 0.20 -2.43 9.55
N ASN A 26 0.15 -1.14 9.18
CA ASN A 26 1.33 -0.37 8.78
C ASN A 26 2.37 -0.18 9.90
N PHE A 27 2.00 -0.39 11.16
CA PHE A 27 2.93 -0.34 12.29
C PHE A 27 3.73 -1.64 12.49
N LEU A 28 3.70 -2.57 11.54
CA LEU A 28 4.42 -3.86 11.64
C LEU A 28 5.90 -3.65 12.00
N SER A 29 6.62 -2.79 11.29
CA SER A 29 8.05 -2.53 11.54
C SER A 29 8.28 -1.89 12.92
N VAL A 30 7.40 -0.97 13.35
CA VAL A 30 7.44 -0.36 14.68
C VAL A 30 7.25 -1.43 15.76
N PHE A 31 6.28 -2.33 15.56
CA PHE A 31 5.99 -3.41 16.49
C PHE A 31 7.17 -4.39 16.61
N LEU A 32 7.69 -4.87 15.49
CA LEU A 32 8.82 -5.81 15.47
C LEU A 32 10.08 -5.19 16.08
N GLN A 33 10.35 -3.92 15.78
CA GLN A 33 11.45 -3.18 16.39
C GLN A 33 11.28 -3.04 17.92
N SER A 34 10.04 -2.82 18.41
CA SER A 34 9.76 -2.73 19.85
C SER A 34 10.01 -4.04 20.62
N LEU A 35 10.09 -5.17 19.91
CA LEU A 35 10.46 -6.48 20.44
C LEU A 35 11.98 -6.74 20.39
N GLY A 36 12.79 -5.78 19.93
CA GLY A 36 14.23 -5.94 19.77
C GLY A 36 14.64 -6.78 18.55
N ILE A 37 13.71 -7.03 17.60
CA ILE A 37 13.99 -7.79 16.39
C ILE A 37 14.88 -6.96 15.47
N GLY A 38 15.96 -7.54 14.97
CA GLY A 38 16.91 -6.88 14.07
C GLY A 38 16.33 -6.57 12.69
N ALA A 39 16.86 -5.55 12.01
CA ALA A 39 16.34 -5.07 10.72
C ALA A 39 16.31 -6.18 9.64
N GLY A 40 17.28 -7.10 9.61
CA GLY A 40 17.31 -8.24 8.70
C GLY A 40 16.10 -9.16 8.87
N GLN A 41 15.78 -9.51 10.12
CA GLN A 41 14.62 -10.35 10.44
C GLN A 41 13.31 -9.60 10.16
N ILE A 42 13.22 -8.30 10.45
CA ILE A 42 12.07 -7.46 10.09
C ILE A 42 11.86 -7.47 8.58
N GLY A 43 12.95 -7.38 7.81
CA GLY A 43 12.90 -7.46 6.35
C GLY A 43 12.36 -8.80 5.85
N LEU A 44 12.79 -9.91 6.42
CA LEU A 44 12.29 -11.24 6.08
C LEU A 44 10.80 -11.40 6.41
N ILE A 45 10.37 -10.97 7.60
CA ILE A 45 8.96 -11.02 8.01
C ILE A 45 8.12 -10.16 7.07
N THR A 46 8.59 -8.96 6.73
CA THR A 46 7.92 -8.07 5.80
C THR A 46 7.85 -8.67 4.40
N ALA A 47 8.90 -9.35 3.94
CA ALA A 47 8.91 -10.05 2.66
C ALA A 47 7.89 -11.20 2.63
N LEU A 48 7.80 -11.99 3.70
CA LEU A 48 6.81 -13.07 3.83
C LEU A 48 5.39 -12.53 3.83
N THR A 49 5.11 -11.48 4.61
CA THR A 49 3.78 -10.86 4.68
C THR A 49 3.37 -10.23 3.34
N ASN A 50 4.29 -9.54 2.65
CA ASN A 50 4.03 -8.99 1.31
C ASN A 50 3.87 -10.10 0.26
N GLY A 51 4.64 -11.18 0.37
CA GLY A 51 4.56 -12.34 -0.51
C GLY A 51 3.19 -13.02 -0.47
N MET A 52 2.51 -12.97 0.68
CA MET A 52 1.16 -13.50 0.81
C MET A 52 0.14 -12.83 -0.11
N ASN A 53 0.38 -11.60 -0.55
CA ASN A 53 -0.48 -10.92 -1.52
C ASN A 53 -0.64 -11.69 -2.84
N ILE A 54 0.46 -12.34 -3.30
CA ILE A 54 0.45 -13.07 -4.58
C ILE A 54 -0.49 -14.27 -4.51
N VAL A 55 -0.55 -14.93 -3.36
CA VAL A 55 -1.38 -16.13 -3.15
C VAL A 55 -2.78 -15.78 -2.68
N SER A 56 -2.90 -14.83 -1.75
CA SER A 56 -4.16 -14.52 -1.08
C SER A 56 -5.18 -13.84 -2.00
N GLN A 57 -4.76 -12.91 -2.85
CA GLN A 57 -5.70 -12.20 -3.73
C GLN A 57 -6.41 -13.12 -4.74
N PRO A 58 -5.71 -13.99 -5.51
CA PRO A 58 -6.40 -14.95 -6.38
C PRO A 58 -7.27 -15.95 -5.62
N PHE A 59 -6.79 -16.42 -4.45
CA PHE A 59 -7.53 -17.35 -3.61
C PHE A 59 -8.87 -16.75 -3.15
N TRP A 60 -8.83 -15.56 -2.53
CA TRP A 60 -10.02 -14.89 -2.03
C TRP A 60 -10.92 -14.34 -3.14
N GLY A 61 -10.35 -14.01 -4.29
CA GLY A 61 -11.13 -13.72 -5.51
C GLY A 61 -11.97 -14.92 -5.93
N ALA A 62 -11.36 -16.11 -6.01
CA ALA A 62 -12.06 -17.35 -6.33
C ALA A 62 -13.11 -17.74 -5.26
N VAL A 63 -12.80 -17.53 -3.97
CA VAL A 63 -13.75 -17.73 -2.86
C VAL A 63 -14.94 -16.79 -3.00
N SER A 64 -14.70 -15.51 -3.30
CA SER A 64 -15.76 -14.52 -3.51
C SER A 64 -16.67 -14.89 -4.68
N ASP A 65 -16.10 -15.38 -5.78
CA ASP A 65 -16.86 -15.85 -6.93
C ASP A 65 -17.72 -17.08 -6.58
N ARG A 66 -17.19 -17.99 -5.77
CA ARG A 66 -17.89 -19.22 -5.32
C ARG A 66 -19.04 -18.90 -4.34
N ILE A 67 -18.78 -18.01 -3.39
CA ILE A 67 -19.80 -17.55 -2.41
C ILE A 67 -20.86 -16.66 -3.11
N ARG A 68 -20.53 -16.09 -4.27
CA ARG A 68 -21.37 -15.13 -5.05
C ARG A 68 -21.74 -13.87 -4.26
N SER A 69 -20.93 -13.48 -3.29
CA SER A 69 -21.10 -12.26 -2.49
C SER A 69 -19.75 -11.72 -2.07
N VAL A 70 -19.41 -10.54 -2.57
CA VAL A 70 -18.19 -9.83 -2.17
C VAL A 70 -18.27 -9.41 -0.70
N ARG A 71 -19.46 -8.97 -0.28
CA ARG A 71 -19.74 -8.60 1.11
C ARG A 71 -19.43 -9.74 2.10
N ARG A 72 -19.92 -10.95 1.86
CA ARG A 72 -19.69 -12.10 2.74
C ARG A 72 -18.21 -12.47 2.77
N SER A 73 -17.54 -12.44 1.63
CA SER A 73 -16.09 -12.72 1.53
C SER A 73 -15.27 -11.66 2.28
N PHE A 74 -15.63 -10.37 2.20
CA PHE A 74 -15.01 -9.31 2.98
C PHE A 74 -15.18 -9.54 4.50
N ILE A 75 -16.40 -9.86 4.96
CA ILE A 75 -16.69 -10.11 6.38
C ILE A 75 -15.85 -11.28 6.91
N LEU A 76 -15.73 -12.35 6.13
CA LEU A 76 -14.88 -13.51 6.49
C LEU A 76 -13.41 -13.11 6.60
N CYS A 77 -12.88 -12.38 5.59
CA CYS A 77 -11.49 -11.92 5.60
C CYS A 77 -11.21 -11.04 6.82
N ILE A 78 -12.00 -10.00 7.04
CA ILE A 78 -11.74 -9.05 8.11
C ILE A 78 -11.96 -9.68 9.49
N GLY A 79 -12.93 -10.57 9.65
CA GLY A 79 -13.16 -11.31 10.87
C GLY A 79 -12.01 -12.25 11.23
N LEU A 80 -11.54 -13.05 10.28
CA LEU A 80 -10.40 -13.96 10.48
C LEU A 80 -9.10 -13.19 10.75
N SER A 81 -8.86 -12.05 10.08
CA SER A 81 -7.72 -11.20 10.38
C SER A 81 -7.78 -10.63 11.80
N GLY A 82 -8.98 -10.27 12.27
CA GLY A 82 -9.19 -9.80 13.65
C GLY A 82 -8.86 -10.88 14.70
N ILE A 83 -9.22 -12.14 14.43
CA ILE A 83 -8.87 -13.28 15.29
C ILE A 83 -7.35 -13.48 15.33
N CYS A 84 -6.68 -13.46 14.19
CA CYS A 84 -5.21 -13.53 14.12
C CYS A 84 -4.56 -12.40 14.92
N ALA A 85 -5.12 -11.18 14.84
CA ALA A 85 -4.59 -10.03 15.55
C ALA A 85 -4.63 -10.19 17.08
N LEU A 86 -5.64 -10.85 17.63
CA LEU A 86 -5.73 -11.11 19.08
C LEU A 86 -4.64 -12.05 19.59
N GLY A 87 -4.18 -12.99 18.77
CA GLY A 87 -3.11 -13.93 19.14
C GLY A 87 -1.73 -13.28 19.22
N ILE A 88 -1.45 -12.25 18.40
CA ILE A 88 -0.12 -11.63 18.31
C ILE A 88 0.35 -11.03 19.66
N PRO A 89 -0.44 -10.21 20.38
CA PRO A 89 -0.01 -9.66 21.68
C PRO A 89 0.20 -10.73 22.75
N LEU A 90 -0.49 -11.86 22.67
CA LEU A 90 -0.35 -12.97 23.61
C LEU A 90 1.01 -13.66 23.43
N LEU A 91 1.37 -13.96 22.17
CA LEU A 91 2.67 -14.57 21.85
C LEU A 91 3.83 -13.62 22.14
N SER A 92 3.66 -12.32 21.88
CA SER A 92 4.72 -11.33 22.11
C SER A 92 5.16 -11.15 23.58
N ARG A 93 4.41 -11.71 24.53
CA ARG A 93 4.74 -11.69 25.95
C ARG A 93 5.73 -12.79 26.37
N GLN A 94 5.91 -13.81 25.57
CA GLN A 94 6.61 -15.04 25.95
C GLN A 94 8.10 -15.06 25.51
N GLY A 95 8.60 -13.96 24.93
CA GLY A 95 10.01 -13.82 24.55
C GLY A 95 10.39 -14.45 23.20
N ASN A 96 11.71 -14.64 22.96
CA ASN A 96 12.26 -15.05 21.66
C ASN A 96 11.81 -16.43 21.17
N ALA A 97 11.44 -17.35 22.07
CA ALA A 97 10.96 -18.70 21.71
C ALA A 97 9.67 -18.69 20.88
N THR A 98 8.95 -17.57 20.86
CA THR A 98 7.67 -17.43 20.15
C THR A 98 7.74 -16.66 18.84
N LEU A 99 8.96 -16.33 18.36
CA LEU A 99 9.13 -15.57 17.10
C LEU A 99 8.52 -16.30 15.91
N LEU A 100 8.71 -17.60 15.78
CA LEU A 100 8.18 -18.38 14.66
C LEU A 100 6.66 -18.44 14.65
N PRO A 101 5.95 -18.82 15.74
CA PRO A 101 4.49 -18.81 15.77
C PRO A 101 3.90 -17.40 15.64
N MET A 102 4.56 -16.36 16.16
CA MET A 102 4.15 -14.98 15.97
C MET A 102 4.26 -14.56 14.51
N THR A 103 5.38 -14.92 13.83
CA THR A 103 5.57 -14.67 12.39
C THR A 103 4.49 -15.38 11.58
N ALA A 104 4.16 -16.63 11.91
CA ALA A 104 3.10 -17.37 11.25
C ALA A 104 1.74 -16.64 11.39
N LEU A 105 1.40 -16.16 12.59
CA LEU A 105 0.18 -15.38 12.81
C LEU A 105 0.18 -14.06 12.04
N LEU A 106 1.30 -13.37 11.94
CA LEU A 106 1.44 -12.16 11.11
C LEU A 106 1.22 -12.49 9.64
N VAL A 107 1.83 -13.55 9.13
CA VAL A 107 1.64 -14.01 7.75
C VAL A 107 0.17 -14.34 7.47
N PHE A 108 -0.52 -15.05 8.38
CA PHE A 108 -1.96 -15.31 8.25
C PHE A 108 -2.80 -14.05 8.35
N LEU A 109 -2.45 -13.09 9.21
CA LEU A 109 -3.13 -11.80 9.28
C LEU A 109 -3.07 -11.10 7.91
N TYR A 110 -1.88 -11.06 7.28
CA TYR A 110 -1.71 -10.44 5.97
C TYR A 110 -2.36 -11.24 4.84
N PHE A 111 -2.46 -12.57 4.97
CA PHE A 111 -3.24 -13.42 4.05
C PHE A 111 -4.72 -13.03 4.01
N PHE A 112 -5.26 -12.45 5.08
CA PHE A 112 -6.65 -12.02 5.16
C PHE A 112 -6.83 -10.52 4.88
N ILE A 113 -5.99 -9.64 5.45
CA ILE A 113 -6.22 -8.19 5.31
C ILE A 113 -5.96 -7.67 3.91
N MET A 114 -4.97 -8.21 3.19
CA MET A 114 -4.63 -7.73 1.85
C MET A 114 -5.74 -7.98 0.81
N PRO A 115 -6.34 -9.18 0.73
CA PRO A 115 -7.51 -9.38 -0.12
C PRO A 115 -8.75 -8.63 0.37
N ALA A 116 -8.88 -8.33 1.67
CA ALA A 116 -9.98 -7.52 2.17
C ALA A 116 -10.00 -6.14 1.52
N ASN A 117 -8.82 -5.54 1.24
CA ASN A 117 -8.72 -4.29 0.48
C ASN A 117 -9.29 -4.43 -0.94
N MET A 118 -8.88 -5.47 -1.66
CA MET A 118 -9.40 -5.77 -2.99
C MET A 118 -10.92 -6.01 -2.97
N LEU A 119 -11.40 -6.75 -1.98
CA LEU A 119 -12.82 -7.07 -1.86
C LEU A 119 -13.67 -5.83 -1.56
N VAL A 120 -13.26 -4.94 -0.65
CA VAL A 120 -14.04 -3.74 -0.33
C VAL A 120 -14.07 -2.78 -1.53
N GLU A 121 -12.96 -2.62 -2.24
CA GLU A 121 -12.92 -1.81 -3.47
C GLU A 121 -13.85 -2.39 -4.55
N MET A 122 -13.79 -3.70 -4.80
CA MET A 122 -14.67 -4.38 -5.74
C MET A 122 -16.14 -4.26 -5.31
N TRP A 123 -16.42 -4.35 -4.01
CA TRP A 123 -17.77 -4.17 -3.48
C TRP A 123 -18.31 -2.77 -3.73
N LEU A 124 -17.51 -1.73 -3.49
CA LEU A 124 -17.89 -0.35 -3.77
C LEU A 124 -18.16 -0.11 -5.26
N VAL A 125 -17.34 -0.67 -6.13
CA VAL A 125 -17.56 -0.59 -7.59
C VAL A 125 -18.91 -1.23 -7.97
N ARG A 126 -19.23 -2.41 -7.42
CA ARG A 126 -20.52 -3.07 -7.66
C ARG A 126 -21.71 -2.29 -7.10
N VAL A 127 -21.57 -1.67 -5.93
CA VAL A 127 -22.60 -0.80 -5.36
C VAL A 127 -22.80 0.46 -6.20
N ASN A 128 -21.71 1.07 -6.67
CA ASN A 128 -21.76 2.24 -7.56
C ASN A 128 -22.45 1.92 -8.90
N ALA A 129 -22.28 0.70 -9.41
CA ALA A 129 -22.92 0.24 -10.63
C ALA A 129 -24.41 -0.07 -10.46
N ASN A 130 -24.94 -0.10 -9.23
CA ASN A 130 -26.35 -0.39 -8.97
C ASN A 130 -27.22 0.87 -9.20
N PRO A 131 -28.04 0.91 -10.27
CA PRO A 131 -28.81 2.12 -10.63
C PRO A 131 -29.88 2.47 -9.58
N ARG A 132 -30.27 1.53 -8.71
CA ARG A 132 -31.27 1.74 -7.65
C ARG A 132 -30.72 2.54 -6.49
N LEU A 133 -29.40 2.49 -6.24
CA LEU A 133 -28.78 3.10 -5.06
C LEU A 133 -28.16 4.47 -5.32
N GLN A 134 -27.74 4.76 -6.56
CA GLN A 134 -27.16 6.05 -6.95
C GLN A 134 -26.06 6.54 -5.97
N ILE A 135 -25.24 5.61 -5.43
CA ILE A 135 -24.18 5.91 -4.46
C ILE A 135 -22.89 6.10 -5.25
N SER A 136 -22.33 7.31 -5.24
CA SER A 136 -21.04 7.58 -5.87
C SER A 136 -19.89 6.89 -5.12
N TYR A 137 -19.03 6.16 -5.85
CA TYR A 137 -17.82 5.56 -5.32
C TYR A 137 -16.97 6.55 -4.50
N GLY A 138 -16.70 7.74 -5.05
CA GLY A 138 -15.88 8.75 -4.37
C GLY A 138 -16.48 9.23 -3.04
N SER A 139 -17.82 9.27 -2.92
CA SER A 139 -18.50 9.72 -1.70
C SER A 139 -18.34 8.75 -0.52
N VAL A 140 -18.03 7.50 -0.78
CA VAL A 140 -17.74 6.48 0.23
C VAL A 140 -16.23 6.33 0.42
N ARG A 141 -15.47 6.27 -0.67
CA ARG A 141 -14.01 6.06 -0.65
C ARG A 141 -13.22 7.13 0.12
N ILE A 142 -13.72 8.36 0.18
CA ILE A 142 -13.08 9.44 0.94
C ILE A 142 -12.95 9.09 2.44
N TRP A 143 -13.90 8.35 2.98
CA TRP A 143 -13.89 7.94 4.39
C TRP A 143 -12.78 6.96 4.74
N ALA A 144 -12.29 6.20 3.76
CA ALA A 144 -11.11 5.35 3.90
C ALA A 144 -9.86 6.18 4.24
N SER A 145 -9.62 7.26 3.50
CA SER A 145 -8.48 8.16 3.74
C SER A 145 -8.60 8.86 5.09
N ILE A 146 -9.83 9.25 5.47
CA ILE A 146 -10.09 9.88 6.77
C ILE A 146 -9.80 8.88 7.90
N GLY A 147 -10.32 7.66 7.83
CA GLY A 147 -10.09 6.61 8.85
C GLY A 147 -8.60 6.28 8.98
N PHE A 148 -7.91 6.10 7.87
CA PHE A 148 -6.47 5.84 7.85
C PHE A 148 -5.67 6.99 8.50
N ALA A 149 -5.94 8.24 8.11
CA ALA A 149 -5.22 9.41 8.60
C ALA A 149 -5.46 9.64 10.09
N LEU A 150 -6.73 9.62 10.52
CA LEU A 150 -7.10 9.82 11.92
C LEU A 150 -6.50 8.75 12.82
N MET A 151 -6.49 7.48 12.39
CA MET A 151 -5.93 6.40 13.20
C MET A 151 -4.41 6.50 13.31
N ASN A 152 -3.70 6.84 12.25
CA ASN A 152 -2.26 7.11 12.31
C ASN A 152 -1.94 8.23 13.31
N LEU A 153 -2.72 9.31 13.29
CA LEU A 153 -2.54 10.42 14.23
C LEU A 153 -2.89 10.01 15.66
N ALA A 154 -3.96 9.24 15.87
CA ALA A 154 -4.40 8.77 17.19
C ALA A 154 -3.38 7.84 17.84
N TYR A 155 -2.63 7.07 17.07
CA TYR A 155 -1.56 6.21 17.62
C TYR A 155 -0.43 6.99 18.30
N VAL A 156 -0.19 8.24 17.94
CA VAL A 156 0.88 9.05 18.55
C VAL A 156 0.69 9.21 20.08
N PRO A 157 -0.42 9.74 20.59
CA PRO A 157 -0.67 9.83 22.02
C PRO A 157 -0.96 8.47 22.69
N LEU A 158 -1.59 7.52 21.95
CA LEU A 158 -1.92 6.21 22.49
C LEU A 158 -0.66 5.40 22.79
N LEU A 159 0.31 5.35 21.87
CA LEU A 159 1.55 4.57 22.04
C LEU A 159 2.57 5.22 22.98
N ARG A 160 2.32 6.47 23.42
CA ARG A 160 3.08 7.07 24.54
C ARG A 160 2.64 6.51 25.89
N ARG A 161 1.41 6.02 26.00
CA ARG A 161 0.81 5.52 27.25
C ARG A 161 0.65 4.01 27.28
N LEU A 162 0.53 3.38 26.12
CA LEU A 162 0.27 1.96 25.96
C LEU A 162 1.45 1.27 25.26
N PRO A 163 1.75 0.00 25.58
CA PRO A 163 2.78 -0.75 24.88
C PRO A 163 2.41 -0.91 23.40
N VAL A 164 3.42 -0.93 22.51
CA VAL A 164 3.22 -1.00 21.03
C VAL A 164 2.36 -2.20 20.61
N ARG A 165 2.43 -3.33 21.31
CA ARG A 165 1.57 -4.51 21.07
C ARG A 165 0.08 -4.21 21.15
N SER A 166 -0.34 -3.12 21.83
CA SER A 166 -1.78 -2.75 21.92
C SER A 166 -2.39 -2.40 20.57
N ILE A 167 -1.58 -2.08 19.55
CA ILE A 167 -2.03 -1.85 18.18
C ILE A 167 -2.88 -3.01 17.66
N TYR A 168 -2.52 -4.26 18.00
CA TYR A 168 -3.26 -5.43 17.53
C TYR A 168 -4.60 -5.64 18.26
N TYR A 169 -4.76 -5.15 19.50
CA TYR A 169 -6.06 -5.10 20.15
C TYR A 169 -6.98 -4.07 19.49
N PHE A 170 -6.44 -2.88 19.17
CA PHE A 170 -7.20 -1.88 18.39
C PHE A 170 -7.55 -2.41 17.01
N TYR A 171 -6.61 -3.08 16.33
CA TYR A 171 -6.88 -3.76 15.07
C TYR A 171 -8.08 -4.70 15.18
N ALA A 172 -8.08 -5.60 16.16
CA ALA A 172 -9.16 -6.58 16.35
C ALA A 172 -10.51 -5.91 16.65
N ALA A 173 -10.52 -4.85 17.47
CA ALA A 173 -11.71 -4.07 17.74
C ALA A 173 -12.27 -3.41 16.47
N PHE A 174 -11.40 -2.77 15.65
CA PHE A 174 -11.82 -2.19 14.38
C PHE A 174 -12.23 -3.23 13.36
N ALA A 175 -11.60 -4.40 13.32
CA ALA A 175 -12.01 -5.52 12.48
C ALA A 175 -13.43 -5.99 12.81
N LEU A 176 -13.74 -6.09 14.10
CA LEU A 176 -15.10 -6.40 14.56
C LEU A 176 -16.09 -5.30 14.14
N CYS A 177 -15.75 -4.02 14.36
CA CYS A 177 -16.59 -2.90 13.94
C CYS A 177 -16.81 -2.88 12.41
N ALA A 178 -15.77 -3.15 11.62
CA ALA A 178 -15.86 -3.23 10.15
C ALA A 178 -16.77 -4.40 9.72
N ALA A 179 -16.65 -5.56 10.35
CA ALA A 179 -17.51 -6.71 10.08
C ALA A 179 -18.99 -6.41 10.43
N LEU A 180 -19.25 -5.80 11.59
CA LEU A 180 -20.60 -5.41 12.02
C LEU A 180 -21.19 -4.33 11.09
N ALA A 181 -20.39 -3.33 10.71
CA ALA A 181 -20.81 -2.32 9.74
C ALA A 181 -21.15 -2.95 8.39
N ALA A 182 -20.31 -3.88 7.89
CA ALA A 182 -20.58 -4.61 6.66
C ALA A 182 -21.82 -5.50 6.75
N LEU A 183 -22.08 -6.13 7.89
CA LEU A 183 -23.30 -6.92 8.14
C LEU A 183 -24.57 -6.05 8.08
N SER A 184 -24.48 -4.78 8.44
CA SER A 184 -25.63 -3.87 8.41
C SER A 184 -26.04 -3.45 6.99
N VAL A 185 -25.15 -3.58 6.00
CA VAL A 185 -25.44 -3.22 4.59
C VAL A 185 -26.37 -4.27 3.97
N PRO A 186 -27.44 -3.87 3.24
CA PRO A 186 -28.37 -4.81 2.62
C PRO A 186 -27.69 -5.74 1.61
N GLU A 187 -28.07 -7.03 1.58
CA GLU A 187 -27.49 -8.01 0.63
C GLU A 187 -27.73 -7.66 -0.85
N GLY A 188 -28.82 -6.97 -1.17
CA GLY A 188 -29.14 -6.52 -2.53
C GLY A 188 -28.44 -5.22 -2.98
N ALA A 189 -27.50 -4.70 -2.17
CA ALA A 189 -26.77 -3.49 -2.56
C ALA A 189 -25.78 -3.70 -3.71
N GLU A 190 -25.29 -4.92 -3.90
CA GLU A 190 -24.39 -5.27 -5.03
C GLU A 190 -25.21 -5.37 -6.33
N ALA A 191 -24.73 -4.74 -7.41
CA ALA A 191 -25.25 -5.04 -8.73
C ALA A 191 -24.91 -6.50 -9.09
N CYS A 192 -25.85 -7.20 -9.77
CA CYS A 192 -25.58 -8.54 -10.27
C CYS A 192 -24.32 -8.52 -11.13
N ALA A 193 -23.34 -9.34 -10.78
CA ALA A 193 -22.13 -9.48 -11.59
C ALA A 193 -22.52 -9.98 -12.98
N HIS A 194 -22.17 -9.23 -14.03
CA HIS A 194 -22.20 -9.76 -15.38
C HIS A 194 -21.28 -10.98 -15.46
N ARG A 195 -21.84 -12.12 -15.87
CA ARG A 195 -21.19 -13.44 -15.92
C ARG A 195 -20.03 -13.54 -16.92
N ASP A 196 -19.78 -12.51 -17.74
CA ASP A 196 -19.07 -12.65 -19.01
C ASP A 196 -17.72 -11.92 -19.10
N ALA A 197 -17.08 -11.59 -17.98
CA ALA A 197 -15.67 -11.19 -18.10
C ALA A 197 -14.82 -12.44 -18.42
N PRO A 198 -14.24 -12.54 -19.64
CA PRO A 198 -13.44 -13.70 -19.98
C PRO A 198 -12.26 -13.79 -19.00
N ARG A 199 -12.16 -14.92 -18.27
CA ARG A 199 -10.99 -15.21 -17.45
C ARG A 199 -9.81 -15.38 -18.38
N MET A 200 -8.96 -14.36 -18.48
CA MET A 200 -7.67 -14.50 -19.17
C MET A 200 -6.87 -15.60 -18.48
N ARG A 201 -6.59 -16.69 -19.19
CA ARG A 201 -5.66 -17.72 -18.74
C ARG A 201 -4.25 -17.20 -18.96
N PHE A 202 -3.35 -17.42 -17.99
CA PHE A 202 -1.92 -17.10 -18.10
C PHE A 202 -1.26 -17.63 -19.38
N ARG A 203 -1.81 -18.74 -19.90
CA ARG A 203 -1.35 -19.41 -21.12
C ARG A 203 -1.67 -18.65 -22.40
N ASP A 204 -2.67 -17.74 -22.35
CA ASP A 204 -3.11 -16.95 -23.51
C ASP A 204 -2.38 -15.59 -23.57
N MET A 205 -1.49 -15.28 -22.61
CA MET A 205 -0.68 -14.09 -22.61
C MET A 205 0.39 -14.15 -23.69
N GLN A 206 0.24 -13.32 -24.72
CA GLN A 206 1.23 -13.18 -25.79
C GLN A 206 2.42 -12.34 -25.30
N PHE A 207 3.24 -12.88 -24.37
CA PHE A 207 4.35 -12.16 -23.73
C PHE A 207 5.27 -11.44 -24.72
N ARG A 208 5.57 -12.06 -25.87
CA ARG A 208 6.41 -11.43 -26.91
C ARG A 208 5.81 -10.15 -27.48
N ARG A 209 4.49 -10.03 -27.55
CA ARG A 209 3.80 -8.82 -28.04
C ARG A 209 3.69 -7.73 -26.98
N ILE A 210 3.68 -8.12 -25.70
CA ILE A 210 3.63 -7.19 -24.56
C ILE A 210 4.99 -6.49 -24.38
N LEU A 211 6.10 -7.20 -24.54
CA LEU A 211 7.46 -6.70 -24.31
C LEU A 211 7.93 -5.75 -25.43
N THR A 212 7.21 -4.66 -25.65
CA THR A 212 7.65 -3.55 -26.49
C THR A 212 8.72 -2.74 -25.79
N TYR A 213 9.49 -1.95 -26.55
CA TYR A 213 10.50 -1.06 -25.99
C TYR A 213 9.95 -0.18 -24.85
N GLY A 214 8.77 0.42 -25.05
CA GLY A 214 8.12 1.27 -24.02
C GLY A 214 7.81 0.50 -22.74
N VAL A 215 7.26 -0.73 -22.85
CA VAL A 215 6.93 -1.57 -21.70
C VAL A 215 8.20 -2.04 -20.98
N VAL A 216 9.23 -2.48 -21.72
CA VAL A 216 10.51 -2.91 -21.12
C VAL A 216 11.21 -1.75 -20.42
N SER A 217 11.27 -0.57 -21.05
CA SER A 217 11.84 0.62 -20.43
C SER A 217 11.09 1.00 -19.14
N TYR A 218 9.77 0.91 -19.17
CA TYR A 218 8.98 1.20 -17.97
C TYR A 218 9.17 0.14 -16.88
N LEU A 219 9.27 -1.15 -17.23
CA LEU A 219 9.57 -2.21 -16.27
C LEU A 219 10.91 -1.98 -15.55
N VAL A 220 11.95 -1.59 -16.28
CA VAL A 220 13.25 -1.26 -15.68
C VAL A 220 13.12 -0.06 -14.74
N PHE A 221 12.43 1.00 -15.18
CA PHE A 221 12.13 2.14 -14.30
C PHE A 221 11.38 1.73 -13.06
N GLU A 222 10.31 0.93 -13.20
CA GLU A 222 9.48 0.47 -12.09
C GLU A 222 10.28 -0.35 -11.08
N ILE A 223 11.14 -1.25 -11.55
CA ILE A 223 12.03 -2.05 -10.68
C ILE A 223 12.97 -1.13 -9.90
N LEU A 224 13.67 -0.22 -10.58
CA LEU A 224 14.59 0.72 -9.94
C LEU A 224 13.89 1.66 -8.97
N PHE A 225 12.68 2.10 -9.30
CA PHE A 225 11.87 2.98 -8.46
C PHE A 225 11.37 2.28 -7.20
N GLN A 226 10.92 1.02 -7.33
CA GLN A 226 10.28 0.29 -6.23
C GLN A 226 11.26 -0.19 -5.17
N ILE A 227 12.52 -0.43 -5.50
CA ILE A 227 13.54 -0.85 -4.52
C ILE A 227 13.67 0.20 -3.40
N PRO A 228 14.07 1.46 -3.65
CA PRO A 228 14.20 2.47 -2.62
C PRO A 228 12.85 2.86 -1.99
N PHE A 229 11.76 2.83 -2.75
CA PHE A 229 10.43 3.10 -2.23
C PHE A 229 9.98 2.05 -1.21
N GLY A 230 10.15 0.76 -1.51
CA GLY A 230 9.85 -0.35 -0.59
C GLY A 230 10.72 -0.31 0.67
N TRP A 231 12.01 -0.02 0.50
CA TRP A 231 12.95 0.16 1.60
C TRP A 231 12.57 1.34 2.49
N SER A 232 12.26 2.47 1.91
CA SER A 232 11.83 3.65 2.67
C SER A 232 10.58 3.35 3.50
N ASN A 233 9.57 2.69 2.93
CA ASN A 233 8.35 2.36 3.66
C ASN A 233 8.60 1.36 4.80
N SER A 234 9.46 0.37 4.60
CA SER A 234 9.76 -0.66 5.60
C SER A 234 10.65 -0.15 6.75
N TYR A 235 11.59 0.76 6.44
CA TYR A 235 12.65 1.16 7.36
C TYR A 235 12.62 2.63 7.78
N THR A 236 11.55 3.38 7.51
CA THR A 236 11.37 4.77 7.98
C THR A 236 11.52 4.88 9.50
N VAL A 237 11.14 3.86 10.25
CA VAL A 237 11.25 3.86 11.71
C VAL A 237 12.69 4.00 12.18
N TYR A 238 13.67 3.46 11.44
CA TYR A 238 15.09 3.56 11.79
C TYR A 238 15.62 4.98 11.58
N ILE A 239 15.16 5.68 10.53
CA ILE A 239 15.55 7.08 10.33
C ILE A 239 14.93 7.99 11.41
N LEU A 240 13.72 7.71 11.90
CA LEU A 240 13.13 8.44 13.01
C LEU A 240 14.01 8.34 14.27
N ASN A 241 14.49 7.14 14.58
CA ASN A 241 15.37 6.90 15.70
C ASN A 241 16.73 7.61 15.54
N GLU A 242 17.29 7.63 14.32
CA GLU A 242 18.53 8.35 13.97
C GLU A 242 18.42 9.86 14.22
N PHE A 243 17.21 10.42 14.04
CA PHE A 243 16.91 11.83 14.33
C PHE A 243 16.46 12.06 15.79
N GLY A 244 16.60 11.06 16.66
CA GLY A 244 16.26 11.16 18.08
C GLY A 244 14.76 11.10 18.40
N LEU A 245 13.94 10.67 17.45
CA LEU A 245 12.49 10.50 17.65
C LEU A 245 12.17 9.06 18.04
N ALA A 246 11.22 8.91 18.97
CA ALA A 246 10.67 7.59 19.27
C ALA A 246 9.96 6.97 18.07
N SER A 247 10.07 5.65 17.89
CA SER A 247 9.39 4.89 16.83
C SER A 247 7.86 5.11 16.83
N THR A 248 7.28 5.43 17.97
CA THR A 248 5.86 5.77 18.16
C THR A 248 5.43 7.03 17.40
N SER A 249 6.38 7.89 17.00
CA SER A 249 6.11 9.08 16.17
C SER A 249 5.80 8.73 14.71
N PHE A 250 5.97 7.48 14.29
CA PHE A 250 5.72 7.01 12.92
C PHE A 250 4.34 7.41 12.39
N GLY A 251 3.30 7.35 13.24
CA GLY A 251 1.94 7.76 12.88
C GLY A 251 1.84 9.23 12.47
N ALA A 252 2.51 10.14 13.20
CA ALA A 252 2.52 11.56 12.86
C ALA A 252 3.17 11.82 11.49
N PHE A 253 4.25 11.10 11.18
CA PHE A 253 4.93 11.20 9.88
C PHE A 253 4.07 10.68 8.75
N THR A 254 3.41 9.54 8.94
CA THR A 254 2.48 9.00 7.94
C THR A 254 1.29 9.92 7.72
N PHE A 255 0.73 10.49 8.78
CA PHE A 255 -0.33 11.50 8.69
C PHE A 255 0.13 12.73 7.91
N LEU A 256 1.29 13.29 8.25
CA LEU A 256 1.81 14.51 7.62
C LEU A 256 2.03 14.31 6.12
N SER A 257 2.59 13.18 5.68
CA SER A 257 2.75 12.88 4.25
C SER A 257 1.39 12.80 3.53
N GLY A 258 0.38 12.22 4.16
CA GLY A 258 -0.99 12.16 3.62
C GLY A 258 -1.64 13.54 3.46
N VAL A 259 -1.40 14.46 4.38
CA VAL A 259 -1.89 15.86 4.28
C VAL A 259 -1.35 16.54 3.03
N PHE A 260 -0.07 16.36 2.71
CA PHE A 260 0.55 16.94 1.51
C PHE A 260 0.23 16.17 0.21
N GLU A 261 -0.16 14.92 0.30
CA GLU A 261 -0.61 14.12 -0.85
C GLU A 261 -1.88 14.72 -1.48
N VAL A 262 -2.86 15.11 -0.67
CA VAL A 262 -4.17 15.56 -1.14
C VAL A 262 -4.10 16.78 -2.09
N PRO A 263 -3.43 17.89 -1.77
CA PRO A 263 -3.29 19.03 -2.68
C PRO A 263 -2.63 18.66 -4.00
N MET A 264 -1.62 17.77 -3.95
CA MET A 264 -0.91 17.35 -5.15
C MET A 264 -1.78 16.46 -6.05
N LEU A 265 -2.61 15.57 -5.49
CA LEU A 265 -3.59 14.79 -6.25
C LEU A 265 -4.54 15.68 -7.05
N LEU A 266 -4.99 16.80 -6.47
CA LEU A 266 -5.84 17.77 -7.16
C LEU A 266 -5.10 18.50 -8.29
N LEU A 267 -3.81 18.81 -8.09
CA LEU A 267 -2.97 19.48 -9.08
C LEU A 267 -2.48 18.56 -10.19
N CYS A 268 -2.34 17.25 -9.92
CA CYS A 268 -1.78 16.27 -10.86
C CYS A 268 -2.45 16.30 -12.24
N ARG A 269 -3.77 16.35 -12.32
CA ARG A 269 -4.49 16.42 -13.60
C ARG A 269 -4.06 17.61 -14.47
N ARG A 270 -3.85 18.77 -13.84
CA ARG A 270 -3.43 19.98 -14.55
C ARG A 270 -1.98 19.91 -15.00
N LEU A 271 -1.12 19.36 -14.15
CA LEU A 271 0.30 19.17 -14.43
C LEU A 271 0.54 18.12 -15.52
N ILE A 272 -0.16 16.99 -15.47
CA ILE A 272 -0.10 15.92 -16.50
C ILE A 272 -0.47 16.48 -17.87
N ARG A 273 -1.55 17.26 -17.97
CA ARG A 273 -1.96 17.88 -19.24
C ARG A 273 -0.91 18.84 -19.81
N ARG A 274 -0.08 19.46 -18.97
CA ARG A 274 0.94 20.44 -19.39
C ARG A 274 2.30 19.79 -19.68
N ARG A 275 2.68 18.76 -18.95
CA ARG A 275 4.05 18.20 -18.96
C ARG A 275 4.12 16.75 -19.44
N GLY A 276 2.98 16.06 -19.54
CA GLY A 276 2.88 14.65 -19.91
C GLY A 276 3.23 13.68 -18.77
N LEU A 277 2.78 12.43 -18.91
CA LEU A 277 2.88 11.40 -17.87
C LEU A 277 4.33 11.03 -17.53
N ALA A 278 5.17 10.79 -18.54
CA ALA A 278 6.56 10.40 -18.32
C ALA A 278 7.37 11.47 -17.58
N THR A 279 7.18 12.74 -17.94
CA THR A 279 7.86 13.87 -17.26
C THR A 279 7.43 13.95 -15.79
N MET A 280 6.16 13.69 -15.50
CA MET A 280 5.64 13.68 -14.13
C MET A 280 6.20 12.49 -13.32
N LEU A 281 6.37 11.30 -13.92
CA LEU A 281 7.05 10.17 -13.28
C LEU A 281 8.52 10.48 -12.95
N VAL A 282 9.24 11.13 -13.86
CA VAL A 282 10.62 11.62 -13.59
C VAL A 282 10.61 12.64 -12.44
N ALA A 283 9.67 13.59 -12.44
CA ALA A 283 9.53 14.57 -11.36
C ALA A 283 9.25 13.90 -10.00
N SER A 284 8.38 12.89 -9.97
CA SER A 284 8.16 12.07 -8.77
C SER A 284 9.44 11.43 -8.28
N SER A 285 10.22 10.83 -9.20
CA SER A 285 11.52 10.22 -8.87
C SER A 285 12.47 11.25 -8.25
N MET A 286 12.57 12.46 -8.82
CA MET A 286 13.44 13.52 -8.30
C MET A 286 12.99 14.03 -6.91
N LEU A 287 11.70 14.09 -6.63
CA LEU A 287 11.19 14.44 -5.30
C LEU A 287 11.56 13.36 -4.26
N PHE A 288 11.50 12.08 -4.63
CA PHE A 288 11.99 11.00 -3.77
C PHE A 288 13.52 11.05 -3.58
N VAL A 289 14.29 11.40 -4.63
CA VAL A 289 15.74 11.63 -4.48
C VAL A 289 16.00 12.71 -3.42
N ALA A 290 15.29 13.84 -3.51
CA ALA A 290 15.42 14.92 -2.53
C ALA A 290 15.06 14.45 -1.11
N GLN A 291 13.98 13.69 -0.96
CA GLN A 291 13.60 13.11 0.34
C GLN A 291 14.70 12.19 0.90
N TYR A 292 15.21 11.25 0.11
CA TYR A 292 16.21 10.29 0.57
C TYR A 292 17.56 10.95 0.83
N ALA A 293 17.94 11.95 0.04
CA ALA A 293 19.13 12.76 0.28
C ALA A 293 19.00 13.54 1.61
N LEU A 294 17.84 14.11 1.91
CA LEU A 294 17.60 14.76 3.19
C LEU A 294 17.61 13.77 4.36
N TYR A 295 17.18 12.53 4.19
CA TYR A 295 17.34 11.50 5.20
C TYR A 295 18.81 11.12 5.44
N ALA A 296 19.61 11.07 4.38
CA ALA A 296 21.02 10.70 4.44
C ALA A 296 21.90 11.81 5.07
N PHE A 297 21.69 13.05 4.63
CA PHE A 297 22.61 14.16 4.93
C PHE A 297 22.01 15.23 5.83
N GLY A 298 20.71 15.22 6.02
CA GLY A 298 20.03 16.23 6.82
C GLY A 298 20.17 16.02 8.33
N HIS A 299 19.93 17.08 9.09
CA HIS A 299 19.99 17.08 10.55
C HIS A 299 18.82 17.89 11.13
N GLY A 300 18.32 17.47 12.28
CA GLY A 300 17.27 18.17 12.99
C GLY A 300 15.84 17.86 12.52
N LEU A 301 14.90 18.11 13.42
CA LEU A 301 13.47 17.79 13.22
C LEU A 301 12.81 18.51 12.04
N PRO A 302 13.13 19.77 11.70
CA PRO A 302 12.51 20.46 10.56
C PRO A 302 12.78 19.73 9.23
N VAL A 303 13.96 19.11 9.08
CA VAL A 303 14.30 18.34 7.87
C VAL A 303 13.35 17.18 7.67
N LEU A 304 13.00 16.47 8.74
CA LEU A 304 12.03 15.36 8.67
C LEU A 304 10.66 15.83 8.22
N ALA A 305 10.20 16.99 8.67
CA ALA A 305 8.93 17.56 8.21
C ALA A 305 8.96 17.87 6.70
N VAL A 306 10.04 18.48 6.21
CA VAL A 306 10.26 18.73 4.77
C VAL A 306 10.27 17.42 3.97
N CYS A 307 10.88 16.37 4.50
CA CYS A 307 10.87 15.05 3.87
C CYS A 307 9.44 14.52 3.64
N GLN A 308 8.49 14.79 4.58
CA GLN A 308 7.10 14.33 4.42
C GLN A 308 6.36 15.13 3.34
N VAL A 309 6.71 16.40 3.12
CA VAL A 309 6.19 17.19 2.00
C VAL A 309 6.62 16.55 0.67
N PHE A 310 7.91 16.26 0.52
CA PHE A 310 8.42 15.60 -0.68
C PHE A 310 7.79 14.22 -0.88
N LYS A 311 7.65 13.42 0.19
CA LYS A 311 7.00 12.10 0.13
C LYS A 311 5.56 12.22 -0.37
N GLY A 312 4.76 13.11 0.22
CA GLY A 312 3.36 13.30 -0.16
C GLY A 312 3.21 13.71 -1.62
N PHE A 313 4.00 14.69 -2.07
CA PHE A 313 3.97 15.15 -3.45
C PHE A 313 4.45 14.08 -4.44
N ALA A 314 5.57 13.42 -4.14
CA ALA A 314 6.13 12.38 -4.98
C ALA A 314 5.16 11.20 -5.15
N TYR A 315 4.58 10.73 -4.04
CA TYR A 315 3.66 9.61 -4.05
C TYR A 315 2.36 9.91 -4.81
N ALA A 316 1.78 11.11 -4.60
CA ALA A 316 0.59 11.55 -5.33
C ALA A 316 0.81 11.53 -6.86
N ILE A 317 1.96 12.06 -7.30
CA ILE A 317 2.34 12.07 -8.72
C ILE A 317 2.49 10.64 -9.23
N TYR A 318 3.26 9.82 -8.51
CA TYR A 318 3.54 8.45 -8.90
C TYR A 318 2.26 7.63 -9.07
N VAL A 319 1.39 7.60 -8.04
CA VAL A 319 0.18 6.78 -8.06
C VAL A 319 -0.81 7.22 -9.15
N THR A 320 -0.87 8.55 -9.42
CA THR A 320 -1.76 9.08 -10.46
C THR A 320 -1.24 8.77 -11.86
N CYS A 321 0.07 8.85 -12.09
CA CYS A 321 0.66 8.67 -13.42
C CYS A 321 0.89 7.21 -13.78
N ARG A 322 1.17 6.34 -12.79
CA ARG A 322 1.56 4.94 -12.99
C ARG A 322 0.59 4.18 -13.89
N HIS A 323 -0.67 4.10 -13.49
CA HIS A 323 -1.68 3.34 -14.23
C HIS A 323 -1.97 3.92 -15.62
N GLN A 324 -2.01 5.24 -15.73
CA GLN A 324 -2.26 5.93 -16.99
C GLN A 324 -1.10 5.73 -17.96
N TYR A 325 0.15 5.79 -17.47
CA TYR A 325 1.32 5.59 -18.31
C TYR A 325 1.44 4.15 -18.82
N ILE A 326 1.16 3.15 -17.95
CA ILE A 326 1.12 1.75 -18.38
C ILE A 326 0.07 1.54 -19.48
N TYR A 327 -1.10 2.16 -19.34
CA TYR A 327 -2.16 2.08 -20.35
C TYR A 327 -1.74 2.73 -21.68
N GLU A 328 -1.03 3.87 -21.63
CA GLU A 328 -0.54 4.60 -22.80
C GLU A 328 0.53 3.83 -23.60
N ILE A 329 1.45 3.13 -22.92
CA ILE A 329 2.53 2.37 -23.56
C ILE A 329 2.12 0.93 -23.93
N ALA A 330 1.00 0.46 -23.45
CA ALA A 330 0.52 -0.90 -23.72
C ALA A 330 0.15 -1.08 -25.19
N PRO A 331 0.46 -2.23 -25.81
CA PRO A 331 -0.06 -2.57 -27.13
C PRO A 331 -1.60 -2.64 -27.11
N ARG A 332 -2.23 -2.19 -28.18
CA ARG A 332 -3.68 -2.17 -28.32
C ARG A 332 -4.28 -3.57 -28.09
N GLY A 333 -5.28 -3.66 -27.22
CA GLY A 333 -5.97 -4.90 -26.85
C GLY A 333 -5.20 -5.78 -25.83
N LEU A 334 -4.02 -5.34 -25.35
CA LEU A 334 -3.21 -6.04 -24.35
C LEU A 334 -2.99 -5.19 -23.08
N GLU A 335 -3.77 -4.12 -22.88
CA GLU A 335 -3.61 -3.17 -21.78
C GLU A 335 -3.71 -3.88 -20.42
N GLY A 336 -4.71 -4.75 -20.24
CA GLY A 336 -4.89 -5.53 -19.02
C GLY A 336 -3.74 -6.52 -18.76
N SER A 337 -3.23 -7.17 -19.82
CA SER A 337 -2.09 -8.09 -19.72
C SER A 337 -0.80 -7.36 -19.38
N THR A 338 -0.58 -6.18 -19.98
CA THR A 338 0.57 -5.31 -19.66
C THR A 338 0.53 -4.86 -18.20
N GLN A 339 -0.64 -4.42 -17.72
CA GLN A 339 -0.84 -4.05 -16.33
C GLN A 339 -0.54 -5.22 -15.38
N ALA A 340 -0.96 -6.45 -15.73
CA ALA A 340 -0.71 -7.64 -14.94
C ALA A 340 0.80 -7.97 -14.86
N VAL A 341 1.53 -7.86 -15.96
CA VAL A 341 3.00 -8.08 -16.01
C VAL A 341 3.71 -7.05 -15.14
N VAL A 342 3.36 -5.77 -15.23
CA VAL A 342 3.96 -4.70 -14.40
C VAL A 342 3.63 -4.92 -12.92
N ASN A 343 2.40 -5.31 -12.59
CA ASN A 343 2.02 -5.58 -11.20
C ASN A 343 2.74 -6.81 -10.63
N ALA A 344 2.99 -7.84 -11.44
CA ALA A 344 3.78 -9.00 -11.02
C ALA A 344 5.24 -8.61 -10.74
N ALA A 345 5.85 -7.79 -11.60
CA ALA A 345 7.19 -7.25 -11.37
C ALA A 345 7.25 -6.40 -10.09
N TYR A 346 6.26 -5.50 -9.90
CA TYR A 346 6.10 -4.70 -8.68
C TYR A 346 6.07 -5.59 -7.41
N ALA A 347 5.24 -6.64 -7.40
CA ALA A 347 5.12 -7.55 -6.27
C ALA A 347 6.44 -8.29 -6.00
N GLY A 348 7.10 -8.80 -7.04
CA GLY A 348 8.39 -9.49 -6.93
C GLY A 348 9.48 -8.59 -6.34
N VAL A 349 9.59 -7.36 -6.83
CA VAL A 349 10.56 -6.38 -6.34
C VAL A 349 10.30 -6.01 -4.88
N ASN A 350 9.03 -5.82 -4.47
CA ASN A 350 8.72 -5.52 -3.09
C ASN A 350 9.11 -6.64 -2.12
N ILE A 351 8.93 -7.91 -2.51
CA ILE A 351 9.34 -9.06 -1.70
C ILE A 351 10.86 -9.09 -1.57
N LEU A 352 11.59 -9.03 -2.70
CA LEU A 352 13.04 -9.12 -2.73
C LEU A 352 13.69 -7.92 -2.02
N SER A 353 13.19 -6.71 -2.26
CA SER A 353 13.70 -5.51 -1.61
C SER A 353 13.49 -5.55 -0.09
N ALA A 354 12.31 -5.97 0.38
CA ALA A 354 12.06 -6.11 1.81
C ALA A 354 13.00 -7.14 2.45
N ALA A 355 13.21 -8.31 1.82
CA ALA A 355 14.08 -9.35 2.33
C ALA A 355 15.56 -8.90 2.43
N LEU A 356 16.06 -8.22 1.41
CA LEU A 356 17.48 -7.81 1.33
C LEU A 356 17.76 -6.50 2.06
N GLY A 357 16.79 -5.58 2.08
CA GLY A 357 16.96 -4.22 2.61
C GLY A 357 17.35 -4.19 4.09
N GLY A 358 16.81 -5.10 4.89
CA GLY A 358 17.12 -5.14 6.32
C GLY A 358 18.56 -5.55 6.63
N TYR A 359 19.08 -6.52 5.90
CA TYR A 359 20.49 -6.93 6.02
C TYR A 359 21.43 -5.83 5.51
N LEU A 360 21.08 -5.20 4.40
CA LEU A 360 21.85 -4.09 3.87
C LEU A 360 21.86 -2.90 4.83
N LEU A 361 20.71 -2.55 5.42
CA LEU A 361 20.60 -1.50 6.43
C LEU A 361 21.54 -1.77 7.64
N GLN A 362 21.58 -3.03 8.09
CA GLN A 362 22.48 -3.43 9.20
C GLN A 362 23.97 -3.34 8.80
N ALA A 363 24.30 -3.67 7.56
CA ALA A 363 25.69 -3.70 7.09
C ALA A 363 26.29 -2.30 6.88
N ILE A 364 25.52 -1.36 6.30
CA ILE A 364 26.05 -0.05 5.91
C ILE A 364 25.57 1.12 6.78
N GLY A 365 24.66 0.86 7.72
CA GLY A 365 24.06 1.87 8.58
C GLY A 365 22.98 2.71 7.92
N VAL A 366 22.17 3.40 8.75
CA VAL A 366 20.93 4.07 8.32
C VAL A 366 21.19 5.18 7.30
N ARG A 367 22.14 6.07 7.55
CA ARG A 367 22.40 7.22 6.66
C ARG A 367 22.94 6.80 5.30
N SER A 368 23.92 5.87 5.27
CA SER A 368 24.45 5.31 4.02
C SER A 368 23.39 4.55 3.22
N PHE A 369 22.49 3.87 3.92
CA PHE A 369 21.37 3.18 3.30
C PHE A 369 20.42 4.16 2.57
N PHE A 370 20.09 5.30 3.19
CA PHE A 370 19.26 6.32 2.52
C PHE A 370 20.02 7.09 1.43
N ALA A 371 21.36 7.24 1.54
CA ALA A 371 22.19 7.76 0.46
C ALA A 371 22.15 6.82 -0.77
N LEU A 372 22.24 5.51 -0.55
CA LEU A 372 22.09 4.51 -1.60
C LEU A 372 20.68 4.56 -2.23
N ASN A 373 19.64 4.71 -1.41
CA ASN A 373 18.26 4.90 -1.90
C ASN A 373 18.15 6.11 -2.83
N ALA A 374 18.77 7.23 -2.46
CA ALA A 374 18.80 8.43 -3.31
C ALA A 374 19.51 8.16 -4.65
N GLY A 375 20.63 7.43 -4.63
CA GLY A 375 21.38 7.05 -5.83
C GLY A 375 20.57 6.16 -6.76
N ILE A 376 19.95 5.10 -6.26
CA ILE A 376 19.11 4.20 -7.07
C ILE A 376 17.89 4.94 -7.63
N GLN A 377 17.26 5.79 -6.82
CA GLN A 377 16.11 6.58 -7.25
C GLN A 377 16.48 7.59 -8.33
N LEU A 378 17.68 8.21 -8.24
CA LEU A 378 18.21 9.09 -9.27
C LEU A 378 18.45 8.33 -10.59
N LEU A 379 19.05 7.14 -10.51
CA LEU A 379 19.23 6.27 -11.67
C LEU A 379 17.89 5.92 -12.33
N ALA A 380 16.85 5.61 -11.55
CA ALA A 380 15.51 5.36 -12.07
C ALA A 380 14.99 6.54 -12.89
N GLY A 381 15.05 7.75 -12.33
CA GLY A 381 14.58 8.96 -13.00
C GLY A 381 15.37 9.30 -14.28
N LEU A 382 16.71 9.21 -14.21
CA LEU A 382 17.58 9.45 -15.36
C LEU A 382 17.39 8.40 -16.46
N PHE A 383 17.21 7.13 -16.08
CA PHE A 383 16.92 6.06 -17.02
C PHE A 383 15.62 6.30 -17.79
N LEU A 384 14.52 6.64 -17.11
CA LEU A 384 13.25 6.94 -17.76
C LEU A 384 13.36 8.17 -18.69
N LEU A 385 14.09 9.20 -18.26
CA LEU A 385 14.34 10.40 -19.08
C LEU A 385 15.15 10.06 -20.34
N GLY A 386 16.20 9.24 -20.23
CA GLY A 386 17.05 8.82 -21.34
C GLY A 386 16.32 7.91 -22.32
N SER A 387 15.57 6.91 -21.80
CA SER A 387 14.82 5.96 -22.64
C SER A 387 13.73 6.65 -23.47
N ARG A 388 13.11 7.71 -22.94
CA ARG A 388 12.14 8.52 -23.67
C ARG A 388 12.77 9.28 -24.83
N ARG A 389 13.93 9.91 -24.62
CA ARG A 389 14.63 10.62 -25.70
C ARG A 389 14.98 9.71 -26.87
N ILE A 390 15.31 8.45 -26.59
CA ILE A 390 15.56 7.44 -27.63
C ILE A 390 14.26 7.07 -28.36
N ALA A 391 13.15 6.96 -27.68
CA ALA A 391 11.83 6.67 -28.29
C ALA A 391 11.33 7.83 -29.14
N ASP A 392 11.49 9.08 -28.71
CA ASP A 392 11.07 10.30 -29.41
C ASP A 392 11.98 10.63 -30.61
N GLY A 393 13.22 10.13 -30.61
CA GLY A 393 14.21 10.31 -31.71
C GLY A 393 14.12 9.26 -32.83
N ARG A 394 13.16 8.34 -32.77
CA ARG A 394 12.82 7.37 -33.81
C ARG A 394 11.48 7.73 -34.46
#